data_185756284ff91803fe90b9fd1564c087
#
_entry.id   185756284ff91803fe90b9fd1564c087
#
_cell.length_a   1.000
_cell.length_b   1.000
_cell.length_c   1.000
_cell.angle_alpha   90.00
_cell.angle_beta   90.00
_cell.angle_gamma   90.00
#
_symmetry.space_group_name_H-M   'P 1'
#
loop_
_entity.id
_entity.type
_entity.pdbx_description
1 polymer ?
#
loop_
_entity_poly.entity_id
_entity_poly.type
_entity_poly.pdbx_seq_one_letter_code
_entity_poly.pdbx_strand_id
1 'polypeptide(L)'
;ILKNFVDTTNYIKDDGGGIYSYPQQDGTAYTTRYQGFQRTVANNIVMNSIGAVAGGEPSSDYSQGEGIYADGLSPNIDFTNNTIYKAKLGLFINGGHEITATGNTIYDTERGINFMAIPDQNGVQQRAHDVSLQSNILVARESSLYTEYPIYLELKAPTLATWMGGFLANNNVYARVRPSNDP
;
A
#
# COMPACT_ATOMS: atom_id res chain seq x y z
N ILE A 1 3.69 11.61 -10.49
CA ILE A 1 2.28 11.34 -10.92
C ILE A 1 1.39 12.28 -10.14
N LEU A 2 0.76 13.22 -10.82
CA LEU A 2 0.04 14.31 -10.18
C LEU A 2 -1.34 14.52 -10.80
N LYS A 3 -2.36 14.73 -9.92
CA LYS A 3 -3.70 15.20 -10.31
C LYS A 3 -4.41 14.32 -11.34
N ASN A 4 -4.32 13.00 -11.16
CA ASN A 4 -5.03 12.06 -12.02
C ASN A 4 -6.33 11.60 -11.34
N PHE A 5 -7.32 11.30 -12.15
CA PHE A 5 -8.49 10.54 -11.77
C PHE A 5 -8.40 9.15 -12.42
N VAL A 6 -8.38 8.12 -11.60
CA VAL A 6 -8.24 6.72 -12.03
C VAL A 6 -9.39 5.93 -11.46
N ASP A 7 -10.15 5.28 -12.30
CA ASP A 7 -11.33 4.53 -11.89
C ASP A 7 -11.38 3.14 -12.54
N THR A 8 -11.90 2.17 -11.82
CA THR A 8 -12.16 0.80 -12.29
C THR A 8 -10.91 0.13 -12.85
N THR A 9 -9.91 -0.02 -11.99
CA THR A 9 -8.65 -0.72 -12.33
C THR A 9 -8.64 -2.14 -11.78
N ASN A 10 -7.73 -2.96 -12.30
CA ASN A 10 -7.56 -4.37 -11.92
C ASN A 10 -8.84 -5.21 -12.08
N TYR A 11 -9.64 -4.91 -13.08
CA TYR A 11 -10.94 -5.56 -13.29
C TYR A 11 -10.82 -6.98 -13.85
N ILE A 12 -9.78 -7.24 -14.62
CA ILE A 12 -9.53 -8.53 -15.28
C ILE A 12 -8.26 -9.23 -14.73
N LYS A 13 -7.42 -8.51 -14.01
CA LYS A 13 -6.16 -9.01 -13.48
C LYS A 13 -5.94 -8.44 -12.08
N ASP A 14 -5.41 -9.22 -11.18
CA ASP A 14 -4.93 -8.79 -9.88
C ASP A 14 -3.42 -8.45 -9.90
N ASP A 15 -2.85 -8.23 -8.74
CA ASP A 15 -1.44 -7.85 -8.54
C ASP A 15 -1.05 -6.62 -9.37
N GLY A 16 -1.77 -5.55 -9.14
CA GLY A 16 -1.52 -4.27 -9.79
C GLY A 16 -2.31 -3.13 -9.15
N GLY A 17 -1.84 -1.92 -9.29
CA GLY A 17 -2.45 -0.73 -8.73
C GLY A 17 -3.10 0.16 -9.77
N GLY A 18 -4.08 0.95 -9.34
CA GLY A 18 -4.58 2.06 -10.13
C GLY A 18 -3.46 3.04 -10.48
N ILE A 19 -2.54 3.25 -9.55
CA ILE A 19 -1.23 3.86 -9.79
C ILE A 19 -0.19 2.85 -9.32
N TYR A 20 0.69 2.44 -10.21
CA TYR A 20 1.65 1.37 -9.97
C TYR A 20 3.09 1.82 -10.25
N SER A 21 3.98 1.48 -9.34
CA SER A 21 5.43 1.71 -9.50
C SER A 21 6.19 0.45 -9.14
N TYR A 22 6.92 -0.07 -10.14
CA TYR A 22 7.83 -1.20 -9.97
C TYR A 22 9.20 -0.82 -10.51
N PRO A 23 10.23 -0.70 -9.68
CA PRO A 23 11.58 -0.46 -10.16
C PRO A 23 12.10 -1.75 -10.78
N GLN A 24 12.37 -1.73 -12.08
CA GLN A 24 12.87 -2.90 -12.78
C GLN A 24 14.20 -3.37 -12.20
N GLN A 25 14.27 -4.62 -11.84
CA GLN A 25 15.51 -5.30 -11.46
C GLN A 25 16.33 -5.60 -12.73
N ASP A 26 17.37 -4.84 -12.96
CA ASP A 26 18.32 -5.08 -14.06
C ASP A 26 19.64 -5.72 -13.60
N GLY A 27 19.63 -6.33 -12.40
CA GLY A 27 20.82 -6.96 -11.82
C GLY A 27 21.84 -5.98 -11.23
N THR A 28 21.63 -4.68 -11.36
CA THR A 28 22.40 -3.67 -10.62
C THR A 28 21.79 -3.48 -9.25
N ALA A 29 22.63 -3.28 -8.24
CA ALA A 29 22.15 -3.08 -6.89
C ALA A 29 21.06 -1.98 -6.84
N TYR A 30 19.88 -2.32 -6.37
CA TYR A 30 18.70 -1.45 -6.23
C TYR A 30 19.02 -0.07 -5.68
N THR A 31 19.99 -0.03 -4.80
CA THR A 31 20.38 1.15 -4.04
C THR A 31 21.04 2.25 -4.87
N THR A 32 21.65 1.92 -6.02
CA THR A 32 22.44 2.90 -6.78
C THR A 32 21.65 3.64 -7.85
N ARG A 33 20.65 3.01 -8.46
CA ARG A 33 19.92 3.60 -9.59
C ARG A 33 18.88 4.65 -9.17
N TYR A 34 18.36 4.54 -7.98
CA TYR A 34 17.31 5.44 -7.47
C TYR A 34 17.77 6.31 -6.30
N GLN A 35 19.05 6.24 -5.94
CA GLN A 35 19.62 7.16 -4.96
C GLN A 35 19.49 8.61 -5.46
N GLY A 36 18.81 9.42 -4.66
CA GLY A 36 18.64 10.84 -4.95
C GLY A 36 17.46 11.22 -5.85
N PHE A 37 16.67 10.25 -6.34
CA PHE A 37 15.44 10.57 -7.05
C PHE A 37 14.24 10.51 -6.11
N GLN A 38 13.73 11.67 -5.70
CA GLN A 38 12.46 11.76 -5.02
C GLN A 38 11.32 11.60 -6.02
N ARG A 39 10.45 10.64 -5.78
CA ARG A 39 9.25 10.41 -6.58
C ARG A 39 8.03 10.95 -5.84
N THR A 40 7.15 11.61 -6.55
CA THR A 40 5.94 12.16 -5.97
C THR A 40 4.70 11.60 -6.64
N VAL A 41 3.78 11.08 -5.81
CA VAL A 41 2.44 10.66 -6.20
C VAL A 41 1.46 11.50 -5.37
N ALA A 42 0.89 12.53 -5.98
CA ALA A 42 0.13 13.50 -5.21
C ALA A 42 -1.16 13.99 -5.88
N ASN A 43 -2.14 14.30 -5.02
CA ASN A 43 -3.43 14.86 -5.43
C ASN A 43 -4.18 13.98 -6.46
N ASN A 44 -4.02 12.67 -6.39
CA ASN A 44 -4.72 11.74 -7.26
C ASN A 44 -5.99 11.24 -6.56
N ILE A 45 -6.99 10.90 -7.36
CA ILE A 45 -8.17 10.16 -6.94
C ILE A 45 -8.12 8.80 -7.62
N VAL A 46 -8.07 7.74 -6.82
CA VAL A 46 -8.06 6.35 -7.31
C VAL A 46 -9.26 5.62 -6.72
N MET A 47 -10.07 5.04 -7.57
CA MET A 47 -11.33 4.42 -7.14
C MET A 47 -11.52 3.03 -7.76
N ASN A 48 -12.29 2.19 -7.05
CA ASN A 48 -12.78 0.92 -7.56
C ASN A 48 -11.67 -0.03 -8.06
N SER A 49 -10.55 -0.07 -7.35
CA SER A 49 -9.47 -1.05 -7.59
C SER A 49 -9.75 -2.30 -6.73
N ILE A 50 -10.66 -3.14 -7.20
CA ILE A 50 -11.23 -4.23 -6.41
C ILE A 50 -10.59 -5.60 -6.66
N GLY A 51 -9.70 -5.70 -7.65
CA GLY A 51 -9.11 -6.95 -8.10
C GLY A 51 -10.10 -7.86 -8.84
N ALA A 52 -9.59 -8.79 -9.60
CA ALA A 52 -10.38 -9.71 -10.41
C ALA A 52 -10.36 -11.12 -9.82
N VAL A 53 -11.42 -11.53 -9.19
CA VAL A 53 -11.56 -12.91 -8.66
C VAL A 53 -11.35 -13.97 -9.76
N ALA A 54 -11.78 -13.68 -10.97
CA ALA A 54 -11.66 -14.60 -12.11
C ALA A 54 -10.34 -14.49 -12.88
N GLY A 55 -9.53 -13.47 -12.61
CA GLY A 55 -8.25 -13.23 -13.30
C GLY A 55 -7.02 -13.44 -12.42
N GLY A 56 -7.22 -13.68 -11.14
CA GLY A 56 -6.17 -13.90 -10.17
C GLY A 56 -5.75 -15.36 -10.04
N GLU A 57 -4.79 -15.62 -9.18
CA GLU A 57 -4.41 -16.97 -8.80
C GLU A 57 -5.57 -17.68 -8.09
N PRO A 58 -6.02 -18.85 -8.56
CA PRO A 58 -7.16 -19.56 -7.97
C PRO A 58 -6.96 -19.98 -6.51
N SER A 59 -5.73 -19.95 -6.03
CA SER A 59 -5.34 -20.32 -4.68
C SER A 59 -5.21 -19.14 -3.72
N SER A 60 -5.30 -17.91 -4.20
CA SER A 60 -5.27 -16.74 -3.33
C SER A 60 -6.66 -16.46 -2.78
N ASP A 61 -6.80 -16.48 -1.46
CA ASP A 61 -8.03 -16.13 -0.76
C ASP A 61 -8.42 -14.64 -0.95
N TYR A 62 -7.60 -13.88 -1.66
CA TYR A 62 -7.86 -12.48 -1.98
C TYR A 62 -7.37 -12.12 -3.39
N SER A 63 -8.27 -11.59 -4.15
CA SER A 63 -7.91 -10.87 -5.36
C SER A 63 -7.20 -9.58 -4.94
N GLN A 64 -6.02 -9.35 -5.45
CA GLN A 64 -5.24 -8.14 -5.15
C GLN A 64 -5.66 -7.03 -6.10
N GLY A 65 -6.23 -5.98 -5.54
CA GLY A 65 -6.59 -4.76 -6.25
C GLY A 65 -6.14 -3.57 -5.43
N GLU A 66 -4.94 -3.09 -5.71
CA GLU A 66 -4.33 -1.98 -4.99
C GLU A 66 -4.80 -0.64 -5.56
N GLY A 67 -5.09 0.30 -4.69
CA GLY A 67 -5.35 1.67 -5.11
C GLY A 67 -4.06 2.30 -5.66
N ILE A 68 -3.06 2.44 -4.79
CA ILE A 68 -1.72 2.89 -5.17
C ILE A 68 -0.72 1.85 -4.67
N TYR A 69 0.16 1.40 -5.56
CA TYR A 69 1.08 0.31 -5.27
C TYR A 69 2.55 0.70 -5.54
N ALA A 70 3.33 0.77 -4.48
CA ALA A 70 4.79 0.86 -4.54
C ALA A 70 5.37 -0.54 -4.36
N ASP A 71 5.64 -1.21 -5.46
CA ASP A 71 6.10 -2.58 -5.52
C ASP A 71 7.63 -2.67 -5.61
N GLY A 72 8.15 -3.87 -5.37
CA GLY A 72 9.51 -4.26 -5.66
C GLY A 72 10.59 -3.42 -4.98
N LEU A 73 10.53 -3.20 -3.67
CA LEU A 73 11.52 -2.42 -2.90
C LEU A 73 11.60 -0.94 -3.32
N SER A 74 10.53 -0.38 -3.85
CA SER A 74 10.47 1.00 -4.35
C SER A 74 10.92 2.04 -3.32
N PRO A 75 12.05 2.76 -3.50
CA PRO A 75 12.53 3.75 -2.56
C PRO A 75 12.06 5.17 -2.88
N ASN A 76 12.22 6.10 -1.92
CA ASN A 76 12.10 7.55 -2.13
C ASN A 76 10.78 7.98 -2.77
N ILE A 77 9.64 7.71 -2.12
CA ILE A 77 8.33 8.11 -2.64
C ILE A 77 7.56 8.93 -1.61
N ASP A 78 7.08 10.09 -2.05
CA ASP A 78 6.07 10.88 -1.34
C ASP A 78 4.68 10.62 -1.89
N PHE A 79 3.82 10.06 -1.07
CA PHE A 79 2.38 9.94 -1.31
C PHE A 79 1.66 11.06 -0.57
N THR A 80 1.18 12.07 -1.30
CA THR A 80 0.65 13.29 -0.66
C THR A 80 -0.75 13.62 -1.16
N ASN A 81 -1.68 13.84 -0.23
CA ASN A 81 -3.04 14.30 -0.54
C ASN A 81 -3.77 13.45 -1.59
N ASN A 82 -3.52 12.15 -1.65
CA ASN A 82 -4.27 11.27 -2.52
C ASN A 82 -5.57 10.83 -1.85
N THR A 83 -6.59 10.60 -2.64
CA THR A 83 -7.82 9.96 -2.22
C THR A 83 -7.90 8.58 -2.84
N ILE A 84 -8.04 7.55 -2.01
CA ILE A 84 -8.22 6.17 -2.45
C ILE A 84 -9.54 5.67 -1.89
N TYR A 85 -10.39 5.16 -2.77
CA TYR A 85 -11.74 4.72 -2.43
C TYR A 85 -12.08 3.38 -3.06
N LYS A 86 -12.62 2.46 -2.28
CA LYS A 86 -13.00 1.10 -2.75
C LYS A 86 -11.87 0.37 -3.44
N ALA A 87 -10.76 0.20 -2.75
CA ALA A 87 -9.71 -0.71 -3.15
C ALA A 87 -9.65 -1.90 -2.19
N LYS A 88 -9.07 -3.00 -2.61
CA LYS A 88 -8.71 -4.09 -1.68
C LYS A 88 -7.64 -3.59 -0.72
N LEU A 89 -6.50 -3.20 -1.25
CA LEU A 89 -5.42 -2.54 -0.52
C LEU A 89 -5.40 -1.07 -0.94
N GLY A 90 -5.50 -0.15 0.01
CA GLY A 90 -5.49 1.27 -0.32
C GLY A 90 -4.14 1.71 -0.85
N LEU A 91 -3.18 1.92 0.03
CA LEU A 91 -1.78 2.16 -0.30
C LEU A 91 -0.98 0.90 0.06
N PHE A 92 -0.38 0.27 -0.93
CA PHE A 92 0.45 -0.92 -0.71
C PHE A 92 1.93 -0.61 -0.93
N ILE A 93 2.75 -0.94 0.06
CA ILE A 93 4.20 -0.73 0.07
C ILE A 93 4.88 -2.07 0.27
N ASN A 94 5.50 -2.56 -0.80
CA ASN A 94 6.12 -3.87 -0.82
C ASN A 94 7.65 -3.76 -0.68
N GLY A 95 8.11 -3.69 0.56
CA GLY A 95 9.52 -3.64 0.93
C GLY A 95 10.24 -2.33 0.63
N GLY A 96 9.54 -1.23 0.38
CA GLY A 96 10.14 0.08 0.07
C GLY A 96 10.79 0.77 1.27
N HIS A 97 11.56 1.81 1.03
CA HIS A 97 12.18 2.62 2.07
C HIS A 97 12.19 4.11 1.72
N GLU A 98 12.41 4.97 2.73
CA GLU A 98 12.34 6.42 2.58
C GLU A 98 10.97 6.84 1.98
N ILE A 99 9.90 6.36 2.62
CA ILE A 99 8.53 6.57 2.19
C ILE A 99 7.86 7.61 3.09
N THR A 100 7.24 8.60 2.47
CA THR A 100 6.37 9.54 3.17
C THR A 100 4.93 9.38 2.68
N ALA A 101 3.97 9.26 3.58
CA ALA A 101 2.56 9.32 3.26
C ALA A 101 1.90 10.41 4.11
N THR A 102 1.49 11.51 3.49
CA THR A 102 0.99 12.70 4.19
C THR A 102 -0.33 13.18 3.61
N GLY A 103 -1.31 13.41 4.48
CA GLY A 103 -2.60 13.99 4.11
C GLY A 103 -3.46 13.14 3.18
N ASN A 104 -3.20 11.84 3.07
CA ASN A 104 -3.99 10.97 2.23
C ASN A 104 -5.32 10.60 2.90
N THR A 105 -6.36 10.46 2.12
CA THR A 105 -7.65 9.92 2.54
C THR A 105 -7.86 8.56 1.89
N ILE A 106 -7.90 7.52 2.71
CA ILE A 106 -8.10 6.14 2.26
C ILE A 106 -9.38 5.62 2.92
N TYR A 107 -10.37 5.34 2.11
CA TYR A 107 -11.71 5.03 2.58
C TYR A 107 -12.31 3.81 1.89
N ASP A 108 -13.04 3.00 2.65
CA ASP A 108 -13.74 1.80 2.17
C ASP A 108 -12.79 0.79 1.52
N THR A 109 -11.66 0.56 2.17
CA THR A 109 -10.64 -0.43 1.77
C THR A 109 -10.59 -1.56 2.79
N GLU A 110 -10.20 -2.75 2.37
CA GLU A 110 -9.99 -3.86 3.31
C GLU A 110 -8.76 -3.58 4.17
N ARG A 111 -7.69 -3.09 3.58
CA ARG A 111 -6.51 -2.59 4.30
C ARG A 111 -6.20 -1.18 3.81
N GLY A 112 -6.11 -0.24 4.74
CA GLY A 112 -5.85 1.15 4.41
C GLY A 112 -4.43 1.32 3.86
N ILE A 113 -3.42 1.15 4.71
CA ILE A 113 -2.02 1.09 4.30
C ILE A 113 -1.48 -0.30 4.63
N ASN A 114 -0.98 -0.99 3.62
CA ASN A 114 -0.43 -2.33 3.75
C ASN A 114 1.09 -2.32 3.50
N PHE A 115 1.82 -2.88 4.43
CA PHE A 115 3.27 -3.07 4.33
C PHE A 115 3.59 -4.55 4.28
N MET A 116 4.39 -4.94 3.31
CA MET A 116 4.86 -6.31 3.13
C MET A 116 6.39 -6.35 3.07
N ALA A 117 6.99 -7.44 3.52
CA ALA A 117 8.40 -7.71 3.30
C ALA A 117 8.57 -8.66 2.12
N ILE A 118 9.51 -8.35 1.24
CA ILE A 118 9.86 -9.20 0.10
C ILE A 118 11.36 -9.48 0.07
N PRO A 119 11.79 -10.60 -0.51
CA PRO A 119 13.20 -10.87 -0.67
C PRO A 119 13.85 -9.92 -1.70
N ASP A 120 15.06 -9.49 -1.39
CA ASP A 120 15.93 -8.84 -2.37
C ASP A 120 16.55 -9.87 -3.33
N GLN A 121 17.40 -9.40 -4.23
CA GLN A 121 18.11 -10.24 -5.19
C GLN A 121 19.00 -11.34 -4.57
N ASN A 122 19.35 -11.22 -3.28
CA ASN A 122 20.14 -12.19 -2.52
C ASN A 122 19.25 -13.11 -1.68
N GLY A 123 17.93 -13.00 -1.79
CA GLY A 123 16.96 -13.74 -1.01
C GLY A 123 16.78 -13.23 0.44
N VAL A 124 17.36 -12.08 0.79
CA VAL A 124 17.22 -11.48 2.11
C VAL A 124 15.92 -10.70 2.18
N GLN A 125 15.08 -11.03 3.16
CA GLN A 125 13.80 -10.33 3.36
C GLN A 125 14.02 -8.86 3.71
N GLN A 126 13.56 -8.00 2.83
CA GLN A 126 13.55 -6.55 3.00
C GLN A 126 12.16 -6.09 3.39
N ARG A 127 12.06 -5.40 4.52
CA ARG A 127 10.85 -4.74 4.99
C ARG A 127 10.84 -3.28 4.60
N ALA A 128 9.68 -2.68 4.62
CA ALA A 128 9.62 -1.22 4.56
C ALA A 128 10.30 -0.63 5.81
N HIS A 129 11.10 0.42 5.61
CA HIS A 129 11.77 1.15 6.69
C HIS A 129 11.91 2.64 6.33
N ASP A 130 12.23 3.46 7.32
CA ASP A 130 12.28 4.92 7.15
C ASP A 130 10.96 5.45 6.57
N VAL A 131 9.85 5.07 7.22
CA VAL A 131 8.49 5.40 6.80
C VAL A 131 7.92 6.49 7.70
N SER A 132 7.36 7.52 7.12
CA SER A 132 6.64 8.58 7.81
C SER A 132 5.18 8.65 7.37
N LEU A 133 4.26 8.44 8.31
CA LEU A 133 2.81 8.52 8.10
C LEU A 133 2.27 9.72 8.87
N GLN A 134 1.81 10.76 8.18
CA GLN A 134 1.38 12.00 8.83
C GLN A 134 0.02 12.47 8.31
N SER A 135 -0.85 12.83 9.23
CA SER A 135 -2.13 13.49 8.92
C SER A 135 -2.99 12.76 7.89
N ASN A 136 -2.93 11.42 7.86
CA ASN A 136 -3.76 10.62 6.98
C ASN A 136 -5.10 10.29 7.65
N ILE A 137 -6.13 10.11 6.84
CA ILE A 137 -7.44 9.60 7.25
C ILE A 137 -7.59 8.21 6.67
N LEU A 138 -7.63 7.19 7.53
CA LEU A 138 -7.68 5.79 7.15
C LEU A 138 -8.96 5.17 7.70
N VAL A 139 -9.90 4.84 6.81
CA VAL A 139 -11.18 4.22 7.17
C VAL A 139 -11.30 2.87 6.48
N ALA A 140 -11.03 1.81 7.21
CA ALA A 140 -11.15 0.45 6.71
C ALA A 140 -12.62 0.05 6.57
N ARG A 141 -12.92 -0.73 5.52
CA ARG A 141 -14.21 -1.40 5.33
C ARG A 141 -14.36 -2.49 6.37
N GLU A 142 -15.57 -2.78 6.77
CA GLU A 142 -15.85 -4.01 7.48
C GLU A 142 -16.29 -5.11 6.51
N SER A 143 -15.66 -6.29 6.59
CA SER A 143 -16.16 -7.49 5.95
C SER A 143 -16.40 -8.59 6.99
N SER A 144 -17.36 -9.44 6.72
CA SER A 144 -17.69 -10.58 7.59
C SER A 144 -16.64 -11.70 7.56
N LEU A 145 -15.66 -11.61 6.67
CA LEU A 145 -14.75 -12.72 6.36
C LEU A 145 -13.30 -12.47 6.81
N TYR A 146 -12.87 -11.23 6.94
CA TYR A 146 -11.49 -10.88 7.27
C TYR A 146 -11.41 -9.74 8.28
N THR A 147 -10.40 -9.79 9.12
CA THR A 147 -10.03 -8.68 10.00
C THR A 147 -9.42 -7.56 9.18
N GLU A 148 -10.11 -6.46 9.07
CA GLU A 148 -9.68 -5.32 8.28
C GLU A 148 -8.95 -4.31 9.15
N TYR A 149 -7.88 -3.76 8.60
CA TYR A 149 -6.99 -2.89 9.33
C TYR A 149 -6.76 -1.57 8.61
N PRO A 150 -6.86 -0.44 9.30
CA PRO A 150 -6.39 0.84 8.75
C PRO A 150 -4.91 0.80 8.37
N ILE A 151 -4.09 0.12 9.18
CA ILE A 151 -2.69 -0.19 8.86
C ILE A 151 -2.48 -1.69 9.08
N TYR A 152 -1.89 -2.34 8.09
CA TYR A 152 -1.54 -3.75 8.15
C TYR A 152 -0.04 -3.95 7.88
N LEU A 153 0.59 -4.71 8.76
CA LEU A 153 1.99 -5.12 8.63
C LEU A 153 2.02 -6.63 8.40
N GLU A 154 2.42 -7.07 7.23
CA GLU A 154 2.62 -8.47 6.97
C GLU A 154 3.98 -8.91 7.52
N LEU A 155 3.93 -9.53 8.69
CA LEU A 155 5.12 -9.95 9.43
C LEU A 155 5.71 -11.23 8.84
N LYS A 156 6.52 -11.11 7.81
CA LYS A 156 7.47 -12.17 7.40
C LYS A 156 8.81 -12.06 8.13
N ALA A 157 8.97 -11.04 8.96
CA ALA A 157 10.16 -10.78 9.77
C ALA A 157 9.98 -11.27 11.22
N PRO A 158 11.06 -11.55 11.96
CA PRO A 158 10.99 -12.27 13.22
C PRO A 158 10.31 -11.52 14.38
N THR A 159 10.19 -10.20 14.35
CA THR A 159 9.55 -9.44 15.45
C THR A 159 8.90 -8.14 14.99
N LEU A 160 7.84 -7.73 15.70
CA LEU A 160 7.20 -6.42 15.52
C LEU A 160 8.19 -5.26 15.77
N ALA A 161 9.07 -5.39 16.76
CA ALA A 161 10.08 -4.37 17.06
C ALA A 161 11.01 -4.10 15.86
N THR A 162 11.33 -5.13 15.08
CA THR A 162 12.11 -4.99 13.86
C THR A 162 11.35 -4.17 12.81
N TRP A 163 10.04 -4.35 12.70
CA TRP A 163 9.20 -3.57 11.80
C TRP A 163 9.05 -2.12 12.22
N MET A 164 8.93 -1.87 13.53
CA MET A 164 8.71 -0.51 14.05
C MET A 164 9.96 0.38 14.01
N GLY A 165 11.13 -0.19 13.75
CA GLY A 165 12.36 0.59 13.56
C GLY A 165 12.25 1.48 12.31
N GLY A 166 12.36 2.81 12.50
CA GLY A 166 12.26 3.78 11.40
C GLY A 166 10.83 4.12 10.96
N PHE A 167 9.80 3.77 11.75
CA PHE A 167 8.42 4.21 11.50
C PHE A 167 8.06 5.41 12.38
N LEU A 168 7.55 6.46 11.74
CA LEU A 168 6.90 7.60 12.40
C LEU A 168 5.43 7.65 11.98
N ALA A 169 4.51 7.73 12.94
CA ALA A 169 3.09 7.87 12.66
C ALA A 169 2.50 8.96 13.57
N ASN A 170 2.18 10.11 12.99
CA ASN A 170 1.69 11.29 13.71
C ASN A 170 0.38 11.83 13.12
N ASN A 171 -0.52 12.27 13.99
CA ASN A 171 -1.74 12.98 13.60
C ASN A 171 -2.64 12.24 12.59
N ASN A 172 -2.54 10.91 12.52
CA ASN A 172 -3.42 10.14 11.64
C ASN A 172 -4.75 9.85 12.35
N VAL A 173 -5.81 9.80 11.57
CA VAL A 173 -7.14 9.36 12.01
C VAL A 173 -7.36 7.94 11.51
N TYR A 174 -7.67 7.04 12.44
CA TYR A 174 -7.98 5.64 12.15
C TYR A 174 -9.42 5.37 12.51
N ALA A 175 -10.18 4.88 11.56
CA ALA A 175 -11.56 4.50 11.78
C ALA A 175 -11.88 3.18 11.07
N ARG A 176 -12.95 2.55 11.54
CA ARG A 176 -13.53 1.34 10.95
C ARG A 176 -15.02 1.57 10.79
N VAL A 177 -15.55 1.23 9.63
CA VAL A 177 -17.00 1.25 9.45
C VAL A 177 -17.57 0.05 10.20
N ARG A 178 -18.49 0.28 11.13
CA ARG A 178 -19.25 -0.80 11.77
C ARG A 178 -20.56 -1.01 11.02
N PRO A 179 -21.04 -2.25 10.86
CA PRO A 179 -22.38 -2.49 10.37
C PRO A 179 -23.39 -1.86 11.33
N SER A 180 -24.51 -1.42 10.79
CA SER A 180 -25.60 -0.79 11.54
C SER A 180 -26.28 -1.71 12.59
N ASN A 181 -25.88 -2.98 12.66
CA ASN A 181 -26.48 -4.01 13.51
C ASN A 181 -25.56 -4.51 14.63
N ASP A 182 -24.43 -3.85 14.85
CA ASP A 182 -23.57 -4.18 16.00
C ASP A 182 -24.11 -3.46 17.24
N PRO A 183 -24.50 -4.20 18.33
CA PRO A 183 -25.10 -3.63 19.56
C PRO A 183 -24.14 -2.77 20.36
#